data_236bad58f21c33f65f4066f14738600b
#
_entry.id   236bad58f21c33f65f4066f14738600b
#
_cell.length_a   1.000
_cell.length_b   1.000
_cell.length_c   1.000
_cell.angle_alpha   90.00
_cell.angle_beta   90.00
_cell.angle_gamma   90.00
#
_symmetry.space_group_name_H-M   'P 1'
#
loop_
_entity.id
_entity.type
_entity.pdbx_description
1 polymer ?
#
loop_
_entity_poly.entity_id
_entity_poly.type
_entity_poly.pdbx_seq_one_letter_code
_entity_poly.pdbx_strand_id
1 'polypeptide(L)'
;MENWSQSIQQMIDIIDRCIRQQEDEALTLRALSAALRYSESYVSRKFRALSGMSLRDYLRFRHLAFALRDVRDTSDSLLEIAVRYGFSSHEAFTRAFRAAYGVTPSAYRLHPTAVVLHTILKPFDCYLLGIGGTGMAA
;
A
#
# COMPACT_ATOMS: atom_id res chain seq x y z
N MET A 1 -25.35 14.49 3.27
CA MET A 1 -24.86 13.27 3.95
C MET A 1 -23.55 12.85 3.36
N GLU A 2 -22.60 12.55 4.20
CA GLU A 2 -21.29 12.17 3.73
C GLU A 2 -21.30 10.79 3.13
N ASN A 3 -20.65 10.62 2.00
CA ASN A 3 -20.43 9.31 1.41
C ASN A 3 -18.98 8.91 1.68
N TRP A 4 -18.77 8.24 2.80
CA TRP A 4 -17.43 7.85 3.21
C TRP A 4 -16.83 6.76 2.33
N SER A 5 -17.64 5.95 1.70
CA SER A 5 -17.11 5.00 0.71
C SER A 5 -16.44 5.73 -0.44
N GLN A 6 -17.08 6.80 -0.92
CA GLN A 6 -16.53 7.60 -2.00
C GLN A 6 -15.32 8.40 -1.55
N SER A 7 -15.35 8.93 -0.32
CA SER A 7 -14.21 9.67 0.24
C SER A 7 -13.01 8.78 0.45
N ILE A 8 -13.22 7.57 0.96
CA ILE A 8 -12.15 6.59 1.13
C ILE A 8 -11.58 6.19 -0.22
N GLN A 9 -12.44 6.00 -1.21
CA GLN A 9 -12.02 5.69 -2.56
C GLN A 9 -11.10 6.79 -3.12
N GLN A 10 -11.52 8.03 -2.96
CA GLN A 10 -10.75 9.18 -3.42
C GLN A 10 -9.39 9.24 -2.71
N MET A 11 -9.38 8.98 -1.41
CA MET A 11 -8.17 8.98 -0.62
C MET A 11 -7.20 7.91 -1.09
N ILE A 12 -7.70 6.71 -1.34
CA ILE A 12 -6.87 5.60 -1.82
C ILE A 12 -6.33 5.90 -3.21
N ASP A 13 -7.11 6.52 -4.07
CA ASP A 13 -6.65 6.91 -5.40
C ASP A 13 -5.50 7.92 -5.30
N ILE A 14 -5.59 8.87 -4.37
CA ILE A 14 -4.52 9.83 -4.13
C ILE A 14 -3.28 9.11 -3.61
N ILE A 15 -3.44 8.21 -2.64
CA ILE A 15 -2.34 7.46 -2.06
C ILE A 15 -1.62 6.66 -3.15
N ASP A 16 -2.35 5.91 -3.94
CA ASP A 16 -1.76 5.06 -4.98
C ASP A 16 -1.04 5.88 -6.03
N ARG A 17 -1.61 7.02 -6.42
CA ARG A 17 -0.96 7.91 -7.37
C ARG A 17 0.35 8.46 -6.81
N CYS A 18 0.33 8.90 -5.56
CA CYS A 18 1.54 9.43 -4.93
C CYS A 18 2.63 8.37 -4.79
N ILE A 19 2.27 7.15 -4.48
CA ILE A 19 3.24 6.07 -4.40
C ILE A 19 3.86 5.80 -5.77
N ARG A 20 3.04 5.72 -6.80
CA ARG A 20 3.54 5.46 -8.16
C ARG A 20 4.45 6.58 -8.66
N GLN A 21 4.17 7.82 -8.28
CA GLN A 21 4.95 8.98 -8.71
C GLN A 21 6.07 9.32 -7.75
N GLN A 22 6.25 8.54 -6.70
CA GLN A 22 7.28 8.76 -5.68
C GLN A 22 7.16 10.12 -5.02
N GLU A 23 5.93 10.57 -4.77
CA GLU A 23 5.65 11.86 -4.13
C GLU A 23 5.29 11.62 -2.67
N ASP A 24 6.21 11.05 -1.90
CA ASP A 24 5.93 10.63 -0.52
C ASP A 24 5.64 11.80 0.42
N GLU A 25 6.16 12.97 0.14
CA GLU A 25 5.88 14.12 1.01
C GLU A 25 4.42 14.54 0.96
N ALA A 26 3.66 14.12 -0.05
CA ALA A 26 2.22 14.36 -0.09
C ALA A 26 1.42 13.31 0.68
N LEU A 27 2.09 12.26 1.19
CA LEU A 27 1.42 11.17 1.88
C LEU A 27 1.43 11.40 3.38
N THR A 28 0.82 12.49 3.81
CA THR A 28 0.67 12.79 5.23
C THR A 28 -0.80 12.92 5.56
N LEU A 29 -1.15 12.68 6.80
CA LEU A 29 -2.51 12.88 7.27
C LEU A 29 -2.95 14.32 6.99
N ARG A 30 -2.05 15.28 7.19
CA ARG A 30 -2.35 16.69 6.94
C ARG A 30 -2.73 16.94 5.49
N ALA A 31 -1.92 16.45 4.54
CA ALA A 31 -2.18 16.68 3.12
C ALA A 31 -3.44 15.96 2.65
N LEU A 32 -3.63 14.72 3.10
CA LEU A 32 -4.81 13.95 2.71
C LEU A 32 -6.08 14.55 3.28
N SER A 33 -6.03 15.02 4.52
CA SER A 33 -7.18 15.67 5.15
C SER A 33 -7.55 16.97 4.45
N ALA A 34 -6.55 17.75 4.06
CA ALA A 34 -6.78 18.98 3.32
C ALA A 34 -7.47 18.71 1.98
N ALA A 35 -7.02 17.66 1.28
CA ALA A 35 -7.62 17.30 -0.01
C ALA A 35 -9.09 16.87 0.15
N LEU A 36 -9.43 16.25 1.25
CA LEU A 36 -10.79 15.80 1.51
C LEU A 36 -11.63 16.87 2.20
N ARG A 37 -11.01 17.95 2.65
CA ARG A 37 -11.70 19.06 3.35
C ARG A 37 -12.30 18.66 4.68
N TYR A 38 -11.60 17.79 5.41
CA TYR A 38 -12.00 17.40 6.77
C TYR A 38 -10.82 17.64 7.72
N SER A 39 -11.08 17.66 9.00
CA SER A 39 -10.01 17.79 9.99
C SER A 39 -9.17 16.51 10.03
N GLU A 40 -7.91 16.63 10.43
CA GLU A 40 -7.03 15.47 10.57
C GLU A 40 -7.59 14.45 11.55
N SER A 41 -8.11 14.93 12.66
CA SER A 41 -8.69 14.08 13.68
C SER A 41 -9.87 13.26 13.15
N TYR A 42 -10.72 13.89 12.37
CA TYR A 42 -11.89 13.23 11.81
C TYR A 42 -11.49 12.17 10.79
N VAL A 43 -10.57 12.52 9.88
CA VAL A 43 -10.09 11.59 8.86
C VAL A 43 -9.41 10.39 9.51
N SER A 44 -8.57 10.64 10.51
CA SER A 44 -7.86 9.57 11.22
C SER A 44 -8.84 8.57 11.85
N ARG A 45 -9.85 9.07 12.56
CA ARG A 45 -10.83 8.20 13.20
C ARG A 45 -11.67 7.44 12.18
N LYS A 46 -12.12 8.11 11.12
CA LYS A 46 -12.95 7.46 10.11
C LYS A 46 -12.17 6.43 9.32
N PHE A 47 -10.93 6.75 8.98
CA PHE A 47 -10.10 5.80 8.26
C PHE A 47 -9.91 4.53 9.09
N ARG A 48 -9.59 4.68 10.36
CA ARG A 48 -9.41 3.52 11.23
C ARG A 48 -10.70 2.72 11.40
N ALA A 49 -11.82 3.40 11.54
CA ALA A 49 -13.12 2.72 11.69
C ALA A 49 -13.48 1.91 10.45
N LEU A 50 -13.17 2.41 9.26
CA LEU A 50 -13.57 1.76 8.01
C LEU A 50 -12.53 0.75 7.52
N SER A 51 -11.24 0.98 7.76
CA SER A 51 -10.19 0.10 7.26
C SER A 51 -9.69 -0.89 8.29
N GLY A 52 -9.92 -0.64 9.56
CA GLY A 52 -9.41 -1.48 10.63
C GLY A 52 -7.98 -1.21 11.01
N MET A 53 -7.33 -0.23 10.41
CA MET A 53 -5.94 0.08 10.72
C MET A 53 -5.69 1.59 10.64
N SER A 54 -4.57 2.03 11.23
CA SER A 54 -4.20 3.43 11.14
C SER A 54 -3.77 3.77 9.72
N LEU A 55 -3.86 5.06 9.37
CA LEU A 55 -3.36 5.51 8.08
C LEU A 55 -1.88 5.20 7.92
N ARG A 56 -1.09 5.35 8.99
CA ARG A 56 0.34 5.06 8.95
C ARG A 56 0.62 3.62 8.55
N ASP A 57 -0.09 2.67 9.17
CA ASP A 57 0.07 1.26 8.85
C ASP A 57 -0.41 0.96 7.44
N TYR A 58 -1.51 1.57 7.05
CA TYR A 58 -2.03 1.41 5.69
C TYR A 58 -1.01 1.86 4.65
N LEU A 59 -0.39 3.03 4.85
CA LEU A 59 0.61 3.54 3.92
C LEU A 59 1.80 2.58 3.81
N ARG A 60 2.25 2.03 4.94
CA ARG A 60 3.35 1.07 4.91
C ARG A 60 2.99 -0.18 4.11
N PHE A 61 1.83 -0.75 4.37
CA PHE A 61 1.39 -1.94 3.65
C PHE A 61 1.13 -1.65 2.17
N ARG A 62 0.67 -0.44 1.87
CA ARG A 62 0.40 -0.06 0.49
C ARG A 62 1.70 0.09 -0.30
N HIS A 63 2.73 0.69 0.28
CA HIS A 63 4.06 0.73 -0.33
C HIS A 63 4.58 -0.68 -0.56
N LEU A 64 4.42 -1.56 0.43
CA LEU A 64 4.85 -2.95 0.28
C LEU A 64 4.08 -3.69 -0.81
N ALA A 65 2.82 -3.41 -1.00
CA ALA A 65 2.01 -4.04 -2.05
C ALA A 65 2.53 -3.65 -3.44
N PHE A 66 2.85 -2.38 -3.66
CA PHE A 66 3.45 -1.95 -4.92
C PHE A 66 4.83 -2.59 -5.11
N ALA A 67 5.63 -2.66 -4.05
CA ALA A 67 6.93 -3.31 -4.11
C ALA A 67 6.79 -4.80 -4.41
N LEU A 68 5.82 -5.46 -3.83
CA LEU A 68 5.54 -6.88 -4.11
C LEU A 68 5.31 -7.11 -5.59
N ARG A 69 4.49 -6.25 -6.21
CA ARG A 69 4.22 -6.34 -7.64
C ARG A 69 5.50 -6.16 -8.46
N ASP A 70 6.33 -5.19 -8.10
CA ASP A 70 7.58 -4.96 -8.83
C ASP A 70 8.56 -6.11 -8.64
N VAL A 71 8.63 -6.69 -7.45
CA VAL A 71 9.47 -7.87 -7.20
C VAL A 71 9.03 -9.03 -8.10
N ARG A 72 7.74 -9.21 -8.25
CA ARG A 72 7.19 -10.30 -9.05
C ARG A 72 7.33 -10.03 -10.56
N ASP A 73 7.03 -8.81 -11.00
CA ASP A 73 6.77 -8.53 -12.41
C ASP A 73 7.91 -7.84 -13.13
N THR A 74 8.96 -7.43 -12.43
CA THR A 74 10.11 -6.77 -13.07
C THR A 74 11.38 -7.50 -12.76
N SER A 75 12.45 -7.16 -13.51
CA SER A 75 13.79 -7.63 -13.22
C SER A 75 14.63 -6.59 -12.49
N ASP A 76 14.02 -5.51 -12.02
CA ASP A 76 14.72 -4.48 -11.28
C ASP A 76 15.37 -5.08 -10.03
N SER A 77 16.50 -4.55 -9.63
CA SER A 77 17.17 -5.05 -8.44
C SER A 77 16.31 -4.80 -7.21
N LEU A 78 16.46 -5.66 -6.21
CA LEU A 78 15.71 -5.49 -4.97
C LEU A 78 16.09 -4.19 -4.26
N LEU A 79 17.34 -3.75 -4.40
CA LEU A 79 17.77 -2.48 -3.86
C LEU A 79 17.05 -1.31 -4.54
N GLU A 80 16.94 -1.34 -5.87
CA GLU A 80 16.21 -0.31 -6.60
C GLU A 80 14.75 -0.24 -6.14
N ILE A 81 14.12 -1.39 -5.98
CA ILE A 81 12.72 -1.45 -5.52
C ILE A 81 12.61 -0.89 -4.11
N ALA A 82 13.54 -1.27 -3.22
CA ALA A 82 13.55 -0.75 -1.85
C ALA A 82 13.63 0.78 -1.83
N VAL A 83 14.54 1.34 -2.60
CA VAL A 83 14.70 2.80 -2.68
C VAL A 83 13.47 3.46 -3.28
N ARG A 84 12.92 2.87 -4.33
CA ARG A 84 11.73 3.40 -5.01
C ARG A 84 10.56 3.58 -4.05
N TYR A 85 10.39 2.68 -3.12
CA TYR A 85 9.26 2.71 -2.21
C TYR A 85 9.62 3.22 -0.82
N GLY A 86 10.75 3.93 -0.69
CA GLY A 86 11.04 4.70 0.50
C GLY A 86 11.71 3.95 1.63
N PHE A 87 12.25 2.77 1.39
CA PHE A 87 12.96 2.03 2.44
C PHE A 87 14.38 2.55 2.56
N SER A 88 14.87 2.64 3.80
CA SER A 88 16.18 3.22 4.08
C SER A 88 17.33 2.31 3.65
N SER A 89 17.09 1.02 3.53
CA SER A 89 18.12 0.07 3.12
C SER A 89 17.48 -1.18 2.56
N HIS A 90 18.29 -2.00 1.89
CA HIS A 90 17.85 -3.31 1.41
C HIS A 90 17.42 -4.19 2.58
N GLU A 91 18.15 -4.12 3.69
CA GLU A 91 17.83 -4.90 4.88
C GLU A 91 16.50 -4.48 5.50
N ALA A 92 16.24 -3.18 5.56
CA ALA A 92 14.96 -2.69 6.09
C ALA A 92 13.80 -3.15 5.23
N PHE A 93 13.95 -3.11 3.91
CA PHE A 93 12.95 -3.60 2.98
C PHE A 93 12.72 -5.10 3.17
N THR A 94 13.78 -5.88 3.25
CA THR A 94 13.69 -7.33 3.43
C THR A 94 12.94 -7.68 4.71
N ARG A 95 13.26 -7.00 5.81
CA ARG A 95 12.56 -7.22 7.09
C ARG A 95 11.07 -6.90 7.00
N ALA A 96 10.75 -5.75 6.42
CA ALA A 96 9.36 -5.32 6.32
C ALA A 96 8.56 -6.25 5.41
N PHE A 97 9.15 -6.62 4.28
CA PHE A 97 8.52 -7.52 3.31
C PHE A 97 8.26 -8.89 3.95
N ARG A 98 9.26 -9.45 4.61
CA ARG A 98 9.12 -10.74 5.27
C ARG A 98 8.11 -10.71 6.41
N ALA A 99 8.10 -9.63 7.19
CA ALA A 99 7.12 -9.48 8.25
C ALA A 99 5.70 -9.42 7.71
N ALA A 100 5.50 -8.76 6.56
CA ALA A 100 4.18 -8.62 5.96
C ALA A 100 3.72 -9.89 5.24
N TYR A 101 4.60 -10.57 4.53
CA TYR A 101 4.21 -11.63 3.60
C TYR A 101 4.75 -13.02 3.96
N GLY A 102 5.60 -13.12 4.95
CA GLY A 102 6.11 -14.42 5.40
C GLY A 102 7.25 -14.99 4.58
N VAL A 103 7.67 -14.29 3.51
CA VAL A 103 8.78 -14.73 2.66
C VAL A 103 9.65 -13.52 2.34
N THR A 104 10.92 -13.76 2.01
CA THR A 104 11.80 -12.67 1.60
C THR A 104 11.49 -12.25 0.17
N PRO A 105 11.87 -11.02 -0.22
CA PRO A 105 11.68 -10.60 -1.62
C PRO A 105 12.36 -11.52 -2.62
N SER A 106 13.59 -11.98 -2.34
CA SER A 106 14.29 -12.87 -3.26
C SER A 106 13.60 -14.21 -3.38
N ALA A 107 13.13 -14.79 -2.29
CA ALA A 107 12.40 -16.05 -2.33
C ALA A 107 11.10 -15.88 -3.11
N TYR A 108 10.39 -14.79 -2.88
CA TYR A 108 9.15 -14.52 -3.59
C TYR A 108 9.38 -14.35 -5.09
N ARG A 109 10.47 -13.68 -5.48
CA ARG A 109 10.79 -13.50 -6.90
C ARG A 109 11.01 -14.83 -7.60
N LEU A 110 11.70 -15.75 -6.93
CA LEU A 110 11.97 -17.08 -7.51
C LEU A 110 10.70 -17.92 -7.62
N HIS A 111 9.86 -17.89 -6.60
CA HIS A 111 8.61 -18.67 -6.56
C HIS A 111 7.50 -17.82 -6.00
N PRO A 112 6.87 -17.00 -6.83
CA PRO A 112 5.74 -16.19 -6.35
C PRO A 112 4.62 -17.09 -5.85
N THR A 113 4.25 -16.89 -4.60
CA THR A 113 3.18 -17.67 -3.96
C THR A 113 2.05 -16.72 -3.59
N ALA A 114 0.91 -17.29 -3.21
CA ALA A 114 -0.19 -16.49 -2.72
C ALA A 114 0.22 -15.81 -1.41
N VAL A 115 -0.04 -14.52 -1.31
CA VAL A 115 0.24 -13.76 -0.10
C VAL A 115 -1.02 -12.99 0.29
N VAL A 116 -1.11 -12.61 1.56
CA VAL A 116 -2.21 -11.79 2.05
C VAL A 116 -1.75 -10.34 2.04
N LEU A 117 -2.44 -9.51 1.25
CA LEU A 117 -2.23 -8.08 1.33
C LEU A 117 -2.94 -7.58 2.59
N HIS A 118 -2.29 -6.73 3.33
CA HIS A 118 -2.84 -6.21 4.58
C HIS A 118 -3.69 -4.97 4.37
N THR A 119 -3.83 -4.53 3.12
CA THR A 119 -4.73 -3.45 2.77
C THR A 119 -6.03 -4.08 2.30
N ILE A 120 -7.07 -3.93 3.08
CA ILE A 120 -8.27 -4.73 2.92
C ILE A 120 -9.33 -4.08 2.05
N LEU A 121 -9.02 -3.01 1.36
CA LEU A 121 -10.00 -2.26 0.57
C LEU A 121 -10.03 -2.78 -0.86
N LYS A 122 -10.69 -3.89 -1.08
CA LYS A 122 -11.00 -4.42 -2.40
C LYS A 122 -11.88 -3.41 -3.13
N PRO A 123 -11.84 -3.31 -4.42
CA PRO A 123 -11.13 -4.13 -5.41
C PRO A 123 -9.71 -3.67 -5.69
N PHE A 124 -9.21 -2.69 -4.98
CA PHE A 124 -7.89 -2.14 -5.26
C PHE A 124 -6.79 -3.17 -5.14
N ASP A 125 -6.89 -4.05 -4.16
CA ASP A 125 -5.86 -5.06 -3.96
C ASP A 125 -5.76 -5.98 -5.17
N CYS A 126 -6.89 -6.37 -5.73
CA CYS A 126 -6.90 -7.21 -6.93
C CYS A 126 -6.34 -6.46 -8.12
N TYR A 127 -6.74 -5.19 -8.28
CA TYR A 127 -6.25 -4.36 -9.37
C TYR A 127 -4.74 -4.16 -9.26
N LEU A 128 -4.26 -3.85 -8.07
CA LEU A 128 -2.83 -3.62 -7.82
C LEU A 128 -2.01 -4.85 -8.17
N LEU A 129 -2.50 -6.02 -7.84
CA LEU A 129 -1.80 -7.27 -8.14
C LEU A 129 -2.02 -7.74 -9.57
N GLY A 130 -2.94 -7.12 -10.31
CA GLY A 130 -3.20 -7.49 -11.68
C GLY A 130 -3.89 -8.84 -11.83
N ILE A 131 -4.69 -9.24 -10.85
CA ILE A 131 -5.35 -10.54 -10.88
C ILE A 131 -6.86 -10.41 -11.03
N GLY A 132 -7.34 -9.49 -11.71
CA GLY A 132 -8.70 -9.48 -12.23
C GLY A 132 -9.81 -9.87 -11.29
N GLY A 133 -9.72 -9.64 -10.02
CA GLY A 133 -10.81 -9.89 -9.10
C GLY A 133 -10.94 -11.30 -8.59
N THR A 134 -10.03 -12.21 -8.96
CA THR A 134 -10.02 -13.55 -8.40
C THR A 134 -8.72 -13.76 -7.66
N GLY A 135 -8.47 -14.85 -7.11
CA GLY A 135 -7.20 -15.18 -6.52
C GLY A 135 -6.90 -14.50 -5.19
N MET A 136 -7.39 -13.35 -4.94
CA MET A 136 -7.21 -12.66 -3.67
C MET A 136 -8.47 -12.69 -2.83
N ALA A 137 -9.29 -13.60 -3.09
CA ALA A 137 -10.54 -13.67 -2.38
C ALA A 137 -10.28 -14.05 -0.99
N ALA A 138 -9.61 -14.26 -0.41
CA ALA A 138 -9.59 -14.70 0.94
C ALA A 138 -10.14 -13.84 1.96
#